data_453e2c5f91ecc667e1a421cf53a501ed
#
_entry.id   453e2c5f91ecc667e1a421cf53a501ed
#
_cell.length_a   1.000
_cell.length_b   1.000
_cell.length_c   1.000
_cell.angle_alpha   90.00
_cell.angle_beta   90.00
_cell.angle_gamma   90.00
#
_symmetry.space_group_name_H-M   'P 1'
#
loop_
_entity.id
_entity.type
_entity.pdbx_description
1 polymer ?
#
loop_
_entity_poly.entity_id
_entity_poly.type
_entity_poly.pdbx_seq_one_letter_code
_entity_poly.pdbx_strand_id
1 'polypeptide(L)'
;MKTRIALSLLAMMLFAGVSNADGVPIDPGLWEMTSTMTMSMMPQPQTTTETECIEESEMNPEDFNMDEENPCKITDVGINGGTARWSISCPTGNGMAMQGQWEITSKGDSITGNGSMTAEIAGQEMGFNMTWKGRRIGDCP
;
A
#
# COMPACT_ATOMS: atom_id res chain seq x y z
N MET A 1 -25.73 40.76 -53.17
CA MET A 1 -24.49 40.20 -52.55
C MET A 1 -24.86 39.50 -51.26
N LYS A 2 -24.79 38.17 -51.26
CA LYS A 2 -25.17 37.35 -50.11
C LYS A 2 -23.90 36.81 -49.46
N THR A 3 -23.49 37.40 -48.34
CA THR A 3 -22.33 36.98 -47.56
C THR A 3 -22.76 35.85 -46.63
N ARG A 4 -22.30 34.62 -46.88
CA ARG A 4 -22.48 33.48 -46.01
C ARG A 4 -21.35 33.43 -44.99
N ILE A 5 -21.65 33.70 -43.74
CA ILE A 5 -20.75 33.51 -42.61
C ILE A 5 -20.85 32.04 -42.20
N ALA A 6 -19.76 31.28 -42.44
CA ALA A 6 -19.61 29.95 -41.98
C ALA A 6 -19.14 29.98 -40.51
N LEU A 7 -20.01 29.51 -39.60
CA LEU A 7 -19.69 29.37 -38.19
C LEU A 7 -18.97 28.03 -37.98
N SER A 8 -17.66 28.07 -37.85
CA SER A 8 -16.86 26.89 -37.51
C SER A 8 -16.96 26.64 -36.01
N LEU A 9 -17.78 25.66 -35.63
CA LEU A 9 -17.79 25.10 -34.27
C LEU A 9 -16.54 24.28 -34.09
N LEU A 10 -15.56 24.82 -33.33
CA LEU A 10 -14.39 24.11 -32.87
C LEU A 10 -14.78 23.28 -31.65
N ALA A 11 -15.07 22.01 -31.88
CA ALA A 11 -15.32 21.04 -30.81
C ALA A 11 -14.00 20.77 -30.08
N MET A 12 -13.83 21.39 -28.91
CA MET A 12 -12.72 21.15 -27.99
C MET A 12 -12.98 19.84 -27.27
N MET A 13 -12.46 18.74 -27.80
CA MET A 13 -12.44 17.44 -27.09
C MET A 13 -11.49 17.55 -25.89
N LEU A 14 -12.08 17.71 -24.72
CA LEU A 14 -11.41 17.49 -23.45
C LEU A 14 -11.07 16.00 -23.34
N PHE A 15 -9.84 15.64 -23.71
CA PHE A 15 -9.27 14.36 -23.30
C PHE A 15 -9.07 14.42 -21.78
N ALA A 16 -10.02 13.87 -21.03
CA ALA A 16 -9.80 13.52 -19.65
C ALA A 16 -8.73 12.42 -19.67
N GLY A 17 -7.48 12.77 -19.41
CA GLY A 17 -6.41 11.82 -19.20
C GLY A 17 -6.80 10.94 -18.02
N VAL A 18 -6.98 9.66 -18.26
CA VAL A 18 -7.11 8.67 -17.20
C VAL A 18 -5.72 8.58 -16.59
N SER A 19 -5.50 9.24 -15.46
CA SER A 19 -4.33 9.00 -14.63
C SER A 19 -4.48 7.58 -14.10
N ASN A 20 -3.73 6.63 -14.66
CA ASN A 20 -3.52 5.36 -14.01
C ASN A 20 -2.65 5.66 -12.79
N ALA A 21 -3.24 5.72 -11.61
CA ALA A 21 -2.49 5.73 -10.36
C ALA A 21 -1.81 4.36 -10.22
N ASP A 22 -0.50 4.34 -10.19
CA ASP A 22 0.29 3.11 -9.99
C ASP A 22 0.25 2.66 -8.52
N GLY A 23 -0.36 3.45 -7.63
CA GLY A 23 -0.45 3.23 -6.19
C GLY A 23 -1.83 3.51 -5.61
N VAL A 24 -1.93 3.34 -4.32
CA VAL A 24 -3.11 3.66 -3.50
C VAL A 24 -3.00 5.11 -3.03
N PRO A 25 -4.00 5.97 -3.26
CA PRO A 25 -3.92 7.38 -2.89
C PRO A 25 -3.86 7.55 -1.36
N ILE A 26 -3.02 8.48 -0.90
CA ILE A 26 -2.90 8.87 0.50
C ILE A 26 -2.73 10.39 0.58
N ASP A 27 -3.37 11.01 1.55
CA ASP A 27 -3.23 12.46 1.76
C ASP A 27 -1.94 12.75 2.53
N PRO A 28 -0.98 13.52 1.96
CA PRO A 28 0.24 13.89 2.67
C PRO A 28 -0.05 14.62 3.98
N GLY A 29 0.79 14.39 4.98
CA GLY A 29 0.64 15.03 6.29
C GLY A 29 1.19 14.20 7.43
N LEU A 30 0.86 14.62 8.63
CA LEU A 30 1.21 13.90 9.85
C LEU A 30 0.16 12.81 10.11
N TRP A 31 0.65 11.60 10.27
CA TRP A 31 -0.18 10.42 10.45
C TRP A 31 0.07 9.75 11.79
N GLU A 32 -0.98 9.24 12.37
CA GLU A 32 -0.92 8.32 13.52
C GLU A 32 -1.21 6.91 13.02
N MET A 33 -0.23 6.03 13.15
CA MET A 33 -0.28 4.65 12.70
C MET A 33 -0.32 3.71 13.90
N THR A 34 -1.29 2.83 13.93
CA THR A 34 -1.40 1.76 14.94
C THR A 34 -1.27 0.42 14.23
N SER A 35 -0.28 -0.36 14.62
CA SER A 35 -0.07 -1.74 14.15
C SER A 35 -0.29 -2.74 15.26
N THR A 36 -0.91 -3.86 14.93
CA THR A 36 -1.10 -4.98 15.85
C THR A 36 -0.57 -6.24 15.20
N MET A 37 0.37 -6.88 15.86
CA MET A 37 1.00 -8.13 15.42
C MET A 37 0.59 -9.28 16.33
N THR A 38 0.24 -10.41 15.72
CA THR A 38 -0.06 -11.67 16.41
C THR A 38 0.81 -12.77 15.82
N MET A 39 1.49 -13.51 16.65
CA MET A 39 2.35 -14.63 16.25
C MET A 39 1.77 -15.95 16.74
N SER A 40 1.93 -17.04 15.97
CA SER A 40 1.43 -18.36 16.33
C SER A 40 2.01 -18.91 17.65
N MET A 41 3.22 -18.48 18.02
CA MET A 41 3.89 -18.90 19.25
C MET A 41 3.67 -17.97 20.44
N MET A 42 3.12 -16.77 20.22
CA MET A 42 2.80 -15.81 21.27
C MET A 42 1.31 -15.47 21.23
N PRO A 43 0.51 -15.95 22.17
CA PRO A 43 -0.94 -15.78 22.11
C PRO A 43 -1.42 -14.36 22.40
N GLN A 44 -0.53 -13.47 22.86
CA GLN A 44 -0.89 -12.07 23.15
C GLN A 44 -0.52 -11.17 21.96
N PRO A 45 -1.49 -10.43 21.41
CA PRO A 45 -1.22 -9.43 20.41
C PRO A 45 -0.30 -8.32 20.94
N GLN A 46 0.61 -7.88 20.09
CA GLN A 46 1.47 -6.72 20.38
C GLN A 46 0.97 -5.54 19.54
N THR A 47 0.66 -4.44 20.19
CA THR A 47 0.18 -3.22 19.55
C THR A 47 1.16 -2.09 19.75
N THR A 48 1.52 -1.42 18.67
CA THR A 48 2.39 -0.23 18.65
C THR A 48 1.66 0.90 17.97
N THR A 49 1.78 2.10 18.50
CA THR A 49 1.26 3.32 17.88
C THR A 49 2.42 4.29 17.68
N GLU A 50 2.57 4.77 16.46
CA GLU A 50 3.63 5.68 16.05
C GLU A 50 3.03 6.85 15.27
N THR A 51 3.79 7.95 15.24
CA THR A 51 3.41 9.13 14.47
C THR A 51 4.50 9.40 13.46
N GLU A 52 4.13 9.53 12.20
CA GLU A 52 5.06 9.78 11.10
C GLU A 52 4.55 10.84 10.14
N CYS A 53 5.47 11.52 9.48
CA CYS A 53 5.16 12.45 8.41
C CYS A 53 5.24 11.72 7.08
N ILE A 54 4.13 11.67 6.34
CA ILE A 54 4.04 11.09 5.00
C ILE A 54 3.98 12.25 4.01
N GLU A 55 4.95 12.34 3.14
CA GLU A 55 5.05 13.37 2.11
C GLU A 55 4.52 12.91 0.76
N GLU A 56 4.45 11.60 0.56
CA GLU A 56 3.95 10.98 -0.66
C GLU A 56 2.42 11.10 -0.76
N SER A 57 1.94 11.20 -1.98
CA SER A 57 0.50 11.20 -2.30
C SER A 57 -0.04 9.86 -2.75
N GLU A 58 0.82 8.86 -2.88
CA GLU A 58 0.51 7.49 -3.26
C GLU A 58 1.39 6.51 -2.49
N MET A 59 0.83 5.36 -2.14
CA MET A 59 1.56 4.23 -1.59
C MET A 59 1.61 3.11 -2.61
N ASN A 60 2.81 2.63 -2.89
CA ASN A 60 3.03 1.51 -3.80
C ASN A 60 3.41 0.24 -3.03
N PRO A 61 2.93 -0.94 -3.43
CA PRO A 61 3.35 -2.19 -2.80
C PRO A 61 4.85 -2.40 -2.73
N GLU A 62 5.59 -1.86 -3.70
CA GLU A 62 7.05 -1.96 -3.77
C GLU A 62 7.76 -1.17 -2.65
N ASP A 63 7.11 -0.15 -2.09
CA ASP A 63 7.66 0.66 -0.99
C ASP A 63 7.68 -0.11 0.34
N PHE A 64 6.94 -1.22 0.42
CA PHE A 64 6.91 -2.10 1.60
C PHE A 64 7.99 -3.18 1.61
N ASN A 65 9.02 -3.04 0.79
CA ASN A 65 10.15 -3.96 0.79
C ASN A 65 11.01 -3.76 2.04
N MET A 66 11.02 -4.76 2.91
CA MET A 66 11.58 -4.66 4.26
C MET A 66 13.10 -4.93 4.33
N ASP A 67 13.73 -5.34 3.25
CA ASP A 67 15.16 -5.69 3.23
C ASP A 67 15.83 -5.25 1.94
N GLU A 68 16.70 -4.24 2.03
CA GLU A 68 17.45 -3.72 0.88
C GLU A 68 18.58 -4.66 0.41
N GLU A 69 19.15 -5.47 1.31
CA GLU A 69 20.23 -6.39 0.97
C GLU A 69 19.72 -7.71 0.38
N ASN A 70 18.53 -8.14 0.83
CA ASN A 70 17.86 -9.34 0.31
C ASN A 70 16.40 -9.01 -0.04
N PRO A 71 16.18 -8.33 -1.15
CA PRO A 71 14.85 -7.84 -1.49
C PRO A 71 13.87 -8.98 -1.64
N CYS A 72 12.74 -8.84 -0.97
CA CYS A 72 11.60 -9.72 -1.15
C CYS A 72 11.04 -9.55 -2.56
N LYS A 73 10.56 -10.61 -3.15
CA LYS A 73 9.87 -10.57 -4.41
C LYS A 73 8.40 -10.25 -4.17
N ILE A 74 7.95 -9.14 -4.74
CA ILE A 74 6.54 -8.75 -4.73
C ILE A 74 5.89 -9.24 -6.02
N THR A 75 4.79 -9.96 -5.88
CA THR A 75 4.03 -10.55 -6.99
C THR A 75 2.53 -10.37 -6.79
N ASP A 76 1.76 -10.69 -7.82
CA ASP A 76 0.30 -10.68 -7.76
C ASP A 76 -0.28 -9.34 -7.31
N VAL A 77 0.37 -8.26 -7.74
CA VAL A 77 -0.08 -6.90 -7.40
C VAL A 77 -1.40 -6.60 -8.11
N GLY A 78 -2.41 -6.29 -7.33
CA GLY A 78 -3.71 -5.83 -7.81
C GLY A 78 -4.09 -4.53 -7.12
N ILE A 79 -4.33 -3.47 -7.91
CA ILE A 79 -4.81 -2.19 -7.41
C ILE A 79 -6.18 -1.92 -7.99
N ASN A 80 -7.16 -1.67 -7.14
CA ASN A 80 -8.52 -1.36 -7.53
C ASN A 80 -9.05 -0.22 -6.67
N GLY A 81 -9.06 0.99 -7.25
CA GLY A 81 -9.43 2.19 -6.53
C GLY A 81 -8.50 2.44 -5.33
N GLY A 82 -9.06 2.55 -4.13
CA GLY A 82 -8.32 2.74 -2.90
C GLY A 82 -7.74 1.48 -2.26
N THR A 83 -7.80 0.33 -2.91
CA THR A 83 -7.34 -0.95 -2.33
C THR A 83 -6.20 -1.53 -3.16
N ALA A 84 -5.10 -1.91 -2.51
CA ALA A 84 -4.01 -2.69 -3.09
C ALA A 84 -3.87 -4.03 -2.37
N ARG A 85 -3.59 -5.08 -3.16
CA ARG A 85 -3.26 -6.43 -2.69
C ARG A 85 -2.00 -6.90 -3.38
N TRP A 86 -1.17 -7.62 -2.66
CA TRP A 86 0.02 -8.22 -3.23
C TRP A 86 0.49 -9.42 -2.42
N SER A 87 1.28 -10.25 -3.07
CA SER A 87 2.01 -11.36 -2.44
C SER A 87 3.47 -10.97 -2.27
N ILE A 88 4.10 -11.45 -1.22
CA ILE A 88 5.52 -11.25 -0.94
C ILE A 88 6.20 -12.59 -0.69
N SER A 89 7.37 -12.76 -1.27
CA SER A 89 8.22 -13.92 -1.06
C SER A 89 9.64 -13.44 -0.77
N CYS A 90 10.14 -13.75 0.42
CA CYS A 90 11.46 -13.34 0.87
C CYS A 90 12.35 -14.57 0.93
N PRO A 91 13.34 -14.71 0.01
CA PRO A 91 14.37 -15.70 0.16
C PRO A 91 15.31 -15.25 1.29
N THR A 92 15.50 -16.09 2.28
CA THR A 92 16.45 -15.79 3.36
C THR A 92 17.76 -16.54 3.09
N GLY A 93 18.89 -15.85 3.21
CA GLY A 93 20.23 -16.42 3.04
C GLY A 93 20.61 -17.50 4.05
N ASN A 94 19.76 -17.72 5.06
CA ASN A 94 19.97 -18.67 6.16
C ASN A 94 19.01 -19.85 6.14
N GLY A 95 18.39 -20.17 5.00
CA GLY A 95 17.48 -21.30 4.86
C GLY A 95 16.07 -21.06 5.42
N MET A 96 15.71 -19.83 5.75
CA MET A 96 14.36 -19.44 6.08
C MET A 96 13.68 -18.86 4.83
N ALA A 97 12.59 -19.46 4.39
CA ALA A 97 11.73 -18.88 3.36
C ALA A 97 10.52 -18.23 4.04
N MET A 98 10.25 -16.99 3.70
CA MET A 98 9.06 -16.27 4.18
C MET A 98 8.14 -15.98 3.00
N GLN A 99 6.86 -16.22 3.20
CA GLN A 99 5.83 -15.92 2.21
C GLN A 99 4.65 -15.22 2.90
N GLY A 100 4.04 -14.29 2.21
CA GLY A 100 2.91 -13.59 2.77
C GLY A 100 2.01 -12.95 1.74
N GLN A 101 0.87 -12.49 2.22
CA GLN A 101 -0.12 -11.73 1.45
C GLN A 101 -0.52 -10.50 2.25
N TRP A 102 -0.68 -9.39 1.54
CA TRP A 102 -0.96 -8.10 2.11
C TRP A 102 -2.12 -7.44 1.39
N GLU A 103 -2.90 -6.69 2.14
CA GLU A 103 -3.95 -5.83 1.63
C GLU A 103 -3.92 -4.50 2.37
N ILE A 104 -4.08 -3.41 1.64
CA ILE A 104 -4.24 -2.08 2.18
C ILE A 104 -5.42 -1.39 1.51
N THR A 105 -6.22 -0.68 2.28
CA THR A 105 -7.31 0.16 1.77
C THR A 105 -7.15 1.57 2.31
N SER A 106 -7.14 2.54 1.40
CA SER A 106 -7.06 3.96 1.72
C SER A 106 -8.34 4.68 1.31
N LYS A 107 -8.72 5.66 2.13
CA LYS A 107 -9.77 6.65 1.85
C LYS A 107 -9.19 8.07 1.70
N GLY A 108 -7.87 8.18 1.53
CA GLY A 108 -7.15 9.44 1.51
C GLY A 108 -6.62 9.81 2.90
N ASP A 109 -7.48 10.18 3.81
CA ASP A 109 -7.18 10.62 5.18
C ASP A 109 -7.12 9.49 6.21
N SER A 110 -7.48 8.29 5.82
CA SER A 110 -7.44 7.08 6.65
C SER A 110 -7.05 5.85 5.85
N ILE A 111 -6.33 4.94 6.50
CA ILE A 111 -5.93 3.67 5.93
C ILE A 111 -6.23 2.53 6.89
N THR A 112 -6.53 1.38 6.32
CA THR A 112 -6.57 0.11 7.03
C THR A 112 -5.79 -0.91 6.23
N GLY A 113 -5.13 -1.82 6.89
CA GLY A 113 -4.40 -2.89 6.22
C GLY A 113 -4.36 -4.14 7.07
N ASN A 114 -4.14 -5.24 6.40
CA ASN A 114 -3.90 -6.53 7.03
C ASN A 114 -2.92 -7.33 6.18
N GLY A 115 -2.21 -8.22 6.85
CA GLY A 115 -1.30 -9.13 6.19
C GLY A 115 -1.07 -10.36 7.02
N SER A 116 -0.72 -11.42 6.32
CA SER A 116 -0.30 -12.67 6.95
C SER A 116 1.01 -13.11 6.32
N MET A 117 1.92 -13.61 7.13
CA MET A 117 3.16 -14.20 6.67
C MET A 117 3.37 -15.55 7.35
N THR A 118 3.98 -16.46 6.62
CA THR A 118 4.49 -17.73 7.13
C THR A 118 5.99 -17.80 6.88
N ALA A 119 6.70 -18.33 7.86
CA ALA A 119 8.12 -18.62 7.77
C ALA A 119 8.35 -20.06 8.14
N GLU A 120 9.21 -20.76 7.40
CA GLU A 120 9.68 -22.08 7.76
C GLU A 120 11.05 -21.95 8.42
N ILE A 121 11.13 -22.32 9.71
CA ILE A 121 12.34 -22.25 10.52
C ILE A 121 12.62 -23.66 11.06
N ALA A 122 13.74 -24.23 10.67
CA ALA A 122 14.17 -25.57 11.09
C ALA A 122 13.08 -26.66 10.94
N GLY A 123 12.33 -26.61 9.83
CA GLY A 123 11.26 -27.56 9.52
C GLY A 123 9.96 -27.31 10.27
N GLN A 124 9.84 -26.17 10.97
CA GLN A 124 8.60 -25.74 11.63
C GLN A 124 8.04 -24.48 10.96
N GLU A 125 6.77 -24.54 10.60
CA GLU A 125 6.08 -23.37 10.08
C GLU A 125 5.65 -22.45 11.23
N MET A 126 6.02 -21.18 11.12
CA MET A 126 5.60 -20.12 12.02
C MET A 126 4.80 -19.10 11.23
N GLY A 127 3.63 -18.78 11.73
CA GLY A 127 2.76 -17.75 11.15
C GLY A 127 2.70 -16.50 12.00
N PHE A 128 2.59 -15.34 11.33
CA PHE A 128 2.22 -14.10 11.98
C PHE A 128 1.21 -13.34 11.14
N ASN A 129 0.35 -12.63 11.81
CA ASN A 129 -0.64 -11.74 11.21
C ASN A 129 -0.37 -10.33 11.71
N MET A 130 -0.56 -9.36 10.82
CA MET A 130 -0.44 -7.96 11.13
C MET A 130 -1.67 -7.20 10.64
N THR A 131 -2.15 -6.28 11.45
CA THR A 131 -3.17 -5.33 11.05
C THR A 131 -2.70 -3.92 11.32
N TRP A 132 -3.09 -2.99 10.45
CA TRP A 132 -2.79 -1.57 10.63
C TRP A 132 -4.04 -0.73 10.54
N LYS A 133 -4.00 0.36 11.26
CA LYS A 133 -4.92 1.47 11.11
C LYS A 133 -4.13 2.75 11.14
N GLY A 134 -4.38 3.63 10.19
CA GLY A 134 -3.76 4.94 10.14
C GLY A 134 -4.80 6.02 9.93
N ARG A 135 -4.55 7.18 10.48
CA ARG A 135 -5.33 8.38 10.25
C ARG A 135 -4.43 9.60 10.14
N ARG A 136 -4.76 10.48 9.23
CA ARG A 136 -4.11 11.78 9.13
C ARG A 136 -4.57 12.65 10.30
N ILE A 137 -3.63 13.20 11.05
CA ILE A 137 -3.90 14.01 12.24
C ILE A 137 -3.55 15.49 12.06
N GLY A 138 -2.92 15.87 10.95
CA GLY A 138 -2.56 17.25 10.68
C GLY A 138 -1.55 17.36 9.55
N ASP A 139 -0.90 18.51 9.49
CA ASP A 139 0.21 18.75 8.58
C ASP A 139 1.53 18.33 9.21
N CYS A 140 2.51 18.01 8.37
CA CYS A 140 3.87 17.73 8.83
C CYS A 140 4.48 18.95 9.54
N PRO A 141 5.26 18.74 10.61
CA PRO A 141 5.93 19.83 11.34
C PRO A 141 7.02 20.52 10.49
#